data_ff713751f6eb665e9184493e96df2546
#
_entry.id   ff713751f6eb665e9184493e96df2546
#
_cell.length_a   1.000
_cell.length_b   1.000
_cell.length_c   1.000
_cell.angle_alpha   90.00
_cell.angle_beta   90.00
_cell.angle_gamma   90.00
#
_symmetry.space_group_name_H-M   'P 1'
#
loop_
_entity.id
_entity.type
_entity.pdbx_description
1 polymer ?
#
loop_
_entity_poly.entity_id
_entity_poly.type
_entity_poly.pdbx_seq_one_letter_code
_entity_poly.pdbx_strand_id
1 'polypeptide(L)'
;TAYFLGEANKLPGGGPALAVKTVQEFLGVPINYYAQVDFYAFVRFIDEIGGIRLRPFEDITIEPMDGTQKETHLKAGEAYTLDGKLALAYARARYESQGGDVSRAQRQQQVIMAVRDRLVTWNLLPKLIAKSSILYQELSAGVRTNMNLDQVFQLAQLGINIPLDNIKKAVIGYDDAV
;
A
#
# COMPACT_ATOMS: atom_id res chain seq x y z
N THR A 1 7.59 14.53 -10.36
CA THR A 1 8.22 13.36 -9.75
C THR A 1 8.93 12.51 -10.81
N ALA A 2 9.90 11.67 -10.41
CA ALA A 2 10.67 10.80 -11.32
C ALA A 2 9.75 9.95 -12.21
N TYR A 3 8.68 9.38 -11.66
CA TYR A 3 7.72 8.59 -12.42
C TYR A 3 7.15 9.36 -13.62
N PHE A 4 6.60 10.56 -13.41
CA PHE A 4 6.01 11.33 -14.49
C PHE A 4 7.04 11.81 -15.51
N LEU A 5 8.27 12.10 -15.09
CA LEU A 5 9.36 12.44 -16.00
C LEU A 5 9.75 11.24 -16.88
N GLY A 6 9.79 10.04 -16.33
CA GLY A 6 10.06 8.83 -17.10
C GLY A 6 9.01 8.53 -18.16
N GLU A 7 7.71 8.70 -17.83
CA GLU A 7 6.61 8.55 -18.77
C GLU A 7 6.61 9.64 -19.83
N ALA A 8 6.72 10.93 -19.45
CA ALA A 8 6.66 12.06 -20.35
C ALA A 8 7.81 12.07 -21.38
N ASN A 9 9.00 11.64 -20.97
CA ASN A 9 10.18 11.59 -21.85
C ASN A 9 10.34 10.22 -22.54
N LYS A 10 9.38 9.30 -22.39
CA LYS A 10 9.40 7.95 -22.99
C LYS A 10 10.73 7.22 -22.75
N LEU A 11 11.26 7.32 -21.53
CA LEU A 11 12.51 6.67 -21.17
C LEU A 11 12.37 5.14 -21.20
N PRO A 12 13.43 4.39 -21.47
CA PRO A 12 13.41 2.93 -21.39
C PRO A 12 12.87 2.45 -20.04
N GLY A 13 11.81 1.62 -20.05
CA GLY A 13 11.11 1.16 -18.85
C GLY A 13 10.16 2.19 -18.22
N GLY A 14 10.04 3.39 -18.82
CA GLY A 14 9.04 4.40 -18.44
C GLY A 14 9.22 4.97 -17.03
N GLY A 15 8.11 5.40 -16.46
CA GLY A 15 8.05 5.98 -15.12
C GLY A 15 8.49 5.04 -14.01
N PRO A 16 8.07 3.75 -14.01
CA PRO A 16 8.50 2.81 -12.99
C PRO A 16 10.01 2.63 -12.92
N ALA A 17 10.69 2.48 -14.07
CA ALA A 17 12.13 2.30 -14.12
C ALA A 17 12.89 3.53 -13.58
N LEU A 18 12.46 4.74 -13.96
CA LEU A 18 13.07 5.95 -13.44
C LEU A 18 12.82 6.13 -11.94
N ALA A 19 11.62 5.80 -11.46
CA ALA A 19 11.30 5.85 -10.03
C ALA A 19 12.18 4.86 -9.22
N VAL A 20 12.31 3.62 -9.69
CA VAL A 20 13.20 2.62 -9.08
C VAL A 20 14.64 3.14 -9.02
N LYS A 21 15.18 3.62 -10.14
CA LYS A 21 16.54 4.16 -10.20
C LYS A 21 16.74 5.30 -9.21
N THR A 22 15.79 6.25 -9.16
CA THR A 22 15.86 7.39 -8.23
C THR A 22 15.90 6.93 -6.77
N VAL A 23 15.06 5.96 -6.39
CA VAL A 23 15.04 5.44 -5.02
C VAL A 23 16.30 4.65 -4.70
N GLN A 24 16.82 3.86 -5.65
CA GLN A 24 18.09 3.14 -5.49
C GLN A 24 19.26 4.11 -5.23
N GLU A 25 19.35 5.18 -6.02
CA GLU A 25 20.39 6.21 -5.86
C GLU A 25 20.25 6.95 -4.54
N PHE A 26 19.01 7.27 -4.13
CA PHE A 26 18.76 7.97 -2.88
C PHE A 26 19.08 7.12 -1.64
N LEU A 27 18.69 5.84 -1.65
CA LEU A 27 18.88 4.95 -0.49
C LEU A 27 20.22 4.21 -0.50
N GLY A 28 20.95 4.20 -1.61
CA GLY A 28 22.20 3.44 -1.75
C GLY A 28 22.01 1.92 -1.72
N VAL A 29 20.79 1.42 -1.96
CA VAL A 29 20.46 -0.01 -1.92
C VAL A 29 19.82 -0.47 -3.23
N PRO A 30 20.06 -1.72 -3.69
CA PRO A 30 19.44 -2.24 -4.90
C PRO A 30 17.94 -2.47 -4.69
N ILE A 31 17.12 -2.05 -5.66
CA ILE A 31 15.69 -2.32 -5.73
C ILE A 31 15.46 -3.36 -6.83
N ASN A 32 15.16 -4.59 -6.47
CA ASN A 32 15.00 -5.68 -7.42
C ASN A 32 13.59 -5.75 -8.01
N TYR A 33 12.59 -5.40 -7.20
CA TYR A 33 11.19 -5.49 -7.57
C TYR A 33 10.45 -4.21 -7.28
N TYR A 34 9.43 -3.93 -8.09
CA TYR A 34 8.47 -2.86 -7.83
C TYR A 34 7.05 -3.36 -8.06
N ALA A 35 6.10 -2.74 -7.40
CA ALA A 35 4.69 -2.86 -7.68
C ALA A 35 4.05 -1.48 -7.67
N GLN A 36 3.39 -1.14 -8.76
CA GLN A 36 2.53 0.04 -8.87
C GLN A 36 1.10 -0.46 -8.87
N VAL A 37 0.28 0.10 -7.99
CA VAL A 37 -1.13 -0.27 -7.84
C VAL A 37 -1.95 1.01 -8.00
N ASP A 38 -2.94 1.01 -8.88
CA ASP A 38 -3.88 2.11 -8.96
C ASP A 38 -4.96 2.04 -7.85
N PHE A 39 -5.73 3.09 -7.70
CA PHE A 39 -6.72 3.18 -6.63
C PHE A 39 -7.85 2.18 -6.78
N TYR A 40 -8.26 1.88 -8.00
CA TYR A 40 -9.32 0.91 -8.26
C TYR A 40 -8.88 -0.51 -7.88
N ALA A 41 -7.70 -0.94 -8.35
CA ALA A 41 -7.14 -2.24 -8.00
C ALA A 41 -6.91 -2.36 -6.49
N PHE A 42 -6.45 -1.30 -5.82
CA PHE A 42 -6.31 -1.27 -4.37
C PHE A 42 -7.65 -1.49 -3.66
N VAL A 43 -8.69 -0.72 -4.02
CA VAL A 43 -10.03 -0.85 -3.42
C VAL A 43 -10.57 -2.26 -3.61
N ARG A 44 -10.52 -2.77 -4.84
CA ARG A 44 -10.98 -4.14 -5.18
C ARG A 44 -10.24 -5.21 -4.38
N PHE A 45 -8.93 -5.09 -4.25
CA PHE A 45 -8.14 -6.04 -3.48
C PHE A 45 -8.54 -6.05 -1.99
N ILE A 46 -8.67 -4.86 -1.38
CA ILE A 46 -9.09 -4.76 0.04
C ILE A 46 -10.49 -5.35 0.23
N ASP A 47 -11.42 -5.10 -0.68
CA ASP A 47 -12.78 -5.65 -0.61
C ASP A 47 -12.77 -7.18 -0.77
N GLU A 48 -11.95 -7.74 -1.70
CA GLU A 48 -11.83 -9.18 -1.91
C GLU A 48 -11.30 -9.92 -0.68
N ILE A 49 -10.40 -9.30 0.08
CA ILE A 49 -9.93 -9.88 1.35
C ILE A 49 -10.90 -9.63 2.52
N GLY A 50 -12.04 -8.96 2.26
CA GLY A 50 -13.09 -8.68 3.25
C GLY A 50 -12.74 -7.53 4.21
N GLY A 51 -12.03 -6.52 3.72
CA GLY A 51 -11.61 -5.35 4.46
C GLY A 51 -10.39 -5.58 5.36
N ILE A 52 -9.86 -4.50 5.91
CA ILE A 52 -8.72 -4.52 6.83
C ILE A 52 -9.11 -3.94 8.18
N ARG A 53 -8.53 -4.49 9.26
CA ARG A 53 -8.73 -3.98 10.62
C ARG A 53 -7.48 -3.25 11.08
N LEU A 54 -7.65 -1.99 11.53
CA LEU A 54 -6.56 -1.21 12.09
C LEU A 54 -7.04 -0.33 13.26
N ARG A 55 -6.07 0.26 13.96
CA ARG A 55 -6.28 1.26 15.02
C ARG A 55 -5.52 2.51 14.61
N PRO A 56 -6.19 3.63 14.29
CA PRO A 56 -5.49 4.87 13.97
C PRO A 56 -4.57 5.29 15.13
N PHE A 57 -3.42 5.85 14.82
CA PHE A 57 -2.52 6.38 15.84
C PHE A 57 -2.88 7.82 16.26
N GLU A 58 -3.77 8.47 15.52
CA GLU A 58 -4.28 9.82 15.77
C GLU A 58 -5.76 9.89 15.39
N ASP A 59 -6.48 10.84 15.94
CA ASP A 59 -7.84 11.16 15.52
C ASP A 59 -7.81 11.68 14.09
N ILE A 60 -8.63 11.13 13.23
CA ILE A 60 -8.64 11.51 11.82
C ILE A 60 -10.04 11.42 11.23
N THR A 61 -10.39 12.40 10.43
CA THR A 61 -11.59 12.38 9.62
C THR A 61 -11.20 12.04 8.18
N ILE A 62 -11.81 11.03 7.60
CA ILE A 62 -11.53 10.57 6.25
C ILE A 62 -12.77 10.66 5.37
N GLU A 63 -12.58 10.99 4.10
CA GLU A 63 -13.63 11.09 3.11
C GLU A 63 -13.25 10.29 1.86
N PRO A 64 -14.07 9.29 1.45
CA PRO A 64 -13.89 8.59 0.20
C PRO A 64 -14.03 9.50 -1.01
N MET A 65 -13.17 9.30 -2.00
CA MET A 65 -13.05 10.20 -3.17
C MET A 65 -14.27 10.24 -4.08
N ASP A 66 -15.07 9.20 -4.06
CA ASP A 66 -16.22 9.07 -4.98
C ASP A 66 -17.50 9.69 -4.45
N GLY A 67 -17.47 10.26 -3.26
CA GLY A 67 -18.64 10.89 -2.62
C GLY A 67 -19.78 9.92 -2.28
N THR A 68 -19.57 8.61 -2.42
CA THR A 68 -20.63 7.61 -2.18
C THR A 68 -20.80 7.28 -0.71
N GLN A 69 -19.79 7.54 0.10
CA GLN A 69 -19.82 7.36 1.55
C GLN A 69 -19.62 8.72 2.23
N LYS A 70 -20.22 8.85 3.41
CA LYS A 70 -20.07 10.05 4.23
C LYS A 70 -18.69 10.12 4.85
N GLU A 71 -18.27 11.33 5.16
CA GLU A 71 -17.14 11.62 6.04
C GLU A 71 -17.19 10.74 7.29
N THR A 72 -16.10 10.08 7.61
CA THR A 72 -16.02 9.14 8.72
C THR A 72 -14.92 9.60 9.69
N HIS A 73 -15.30 9.81 10.95
CA HIS A 73 -14.37 10.17 12.01
C HIS A 73 -13.85 8.91 12.70
N LEU A 74 -12.54 8.74 12.71
CA LEU A 74 -11.85 7.63 13.36
C LEU A 74 -11.06 8.17 14.54
N LYS A 75 -11.28 7.61 15.73
CA LYS A 75 -10.57 7.98 16.97
C LYS A 75 -9.30 7.16 17.13
N ALA A 76 -8.27 7.82 17.65
CA ALA A 76 -7.00 7.19 17.98
C ALA A 76 -7.18 5.99 18.91
N GLY A 77 -6.49 4.88 18.61
CA GLY A 77 -6.51 3.67 19.43
C GLY A 77 -7.78 2.80 19.35
N GLU A 78 -8.89 3.32 18.82
CA GLU A 78 -10.09 2.51 18.59
C GLU A 78 -9.93 1.61 17.37
N ALA A 79 -10.55 0.42 17.39
CA ALA A 79 -10.43 -0.54 16.30
C ALA A 79 -11.54 -0.34 15.26
N TYR A 80 -11.15 -0.18 14.01
CA TYR A 80 -12.06 -0.04 12.88
C TYR A 80 -11.80 -1.12 11.84
N THR A 81 -12.87 -1.59 11.18
CA THR A 81 -12.76 -2.39 9.96
C THR A 81 -13.08 -1.47 8.79
N LEU A 82 -12.11 -1.29 7.91
CA LEU A 82 -12.22 -0.42 6.75
C LEU A 82 -12.39 -1.28 5.49
N ASP A 83 -13.37 -0.94 4.66
CA ASP A 83 -13.49 -1.43 3.29
C ASP A 83 -12.43 -0.78 2.38
N GLY A 84 -12.41 -1.13 1.10
CA GLY A 84 -11.42 -0.63 0.17
C GLY A 84 -11.43 0.89 0.02
N LYS A 85 -12.61 1.51 0.01
CA LYS A 85 -12.77 2.96 -0.15
C LYS A 85 -12.28 3.72 1.07
N LEU A 86 -12.67 3.28 2.26
CA LEU A 86 -12.23 3.88 3.52
C LEU A 86 -10.74 3.63 3.78
N ALA A 87 -10.22 2.44 3.44
CA ALA A 87 -8.79 2.14 3.53
C ALA A 87 -7.95 3.04 2.60
N LEU A 88 -8.45 3.28 1.37
CA LEU A 88 -7.82 4.20 0.44
C LEU A 88 -7.85 5.64 0.96
N ALA A 89 -9.01 6.11 1.46
CA ALA A 89 -9.15 7.42 2.05
C ALA A 89 -8.18 7.61 3.22
N TYR A 90 -8.09 6.64 4.13
CA TYR A 90 -7.16 6.64 5.25
C TYR A 90 -5.69 6.71 4.80
N ALA A 91 -5.28 5.89 3.84
CA ALA A 91 -3.91 5.87 3.31
C ALA A 91 -3.50 7.17 2.60
N ARG A 92 -4.47 7.92 2.08
CA ARG A 92 -4.24 9.13 1.29
C ARG A 92 -4.43 10.43 2.07
N ALA A 93 -5.11 10.38 3.21
CA ALA A 93 -5.38 11.56 4.02
C ALA A 93 -4.08 12.33 4.30
N ARG A 94 -4.13 13.65 4.08
CA ARG A 94 -2.99 14.56 4.22
C ARG A 94 -3.50 15.85 4.86
N TYR A 95 -3.30 15.95 6.16
CA TYR A 95 -3.66 17.15 6.93
C TYR A 95 -2.37 17.80 7.43
N GLU A 96 -2.13 19.04 7.04
CA GLU A 96 -0.94 19.80 7.45
C GLU A 96 -0.86 19.97 8.97
N SER A 97 -2.01 20.09 9.64
CA SER A 97 -2.11 20.16 11.10
C SER A 97 -1.72 18.90 11.84
N GLN A 98 -1.54 17.77 11.12
CA GLN A 98 -1.29 16.44 11.68
C GLN A 98 -0.01 15.79 11.10
N GLY A 99 1.07 16.56 10.90
CA GLY A 99 2.33 16.01 10.41
C GLY A 99 2.44 15.73 8.91
N GLY A 100 1.44 16.15 8.12
CA GLY A 100 1.50 16.19 6.66
C GLY A 100 1.92 14.85 5.99
N ASP A 101 3.05 14.86 5.31
CA ASP A 101 3.55 13.69 4.56
C ASP A 101 4.09 12.59 5.45
N VAL A 102 4.64 12.90 6.62
CA VAL A 102 5.15 11.91 7.58
C VAL A 102 4.01 11.06 8.13
N SER A 103 2.93 11.69 8.62
CA SER A 103 1.73 10.98 9.10
C SER A 103 1.08 10.17 8.00
N ARG A 104 1.07 10.68 6.75
CA ARG A 104 0.59 9.90 5.60
C ARG A 104 1.42 8.63 5.38
N ALA A 105 2.75 8.73 5.43
CA ALA A 105 3.63 7.56 5.29
C ALA A 105 3.39 6.54 6.42
N GLN A 106 3.19 6.99 7.65
CA GLN A 106 2.85 6.12 8.78
C GLN A 106 1.50 5.41 8.57
N ARG A 107 0.47 6.12 8.08
CA ARG A 107 -0.83 5.52 7.74
C ARG A 107 -0.71 4.47 6.64
N GLN A 108 0.09 4.74 5.61
CA GLN A 108 0.36 3.75 4.56
C GLN A 108 1.04 2.50 5.11
N GLN A 109 2.01 2.64 6.01
CA GLN A 109 2.62 1.50 6.71
C GLN A 109 1.58 0.73 7.56
N GLN A 110 0.68 1.43 8.27
CA GLN A 110 -0.41 0.76 9.00
C GLN A 110 -1.32 -0.05 8.08
N VAL A 111 -1.69 0.50 6.92
CA VAL A 111 -2.51 -0.22 5.93
C VAL A 111 -1.80 -1.48 5.44
N ILE A 112 -0.51 -1.40 5.09
CA ILE A 112 0.28 -2.56 4.67
C ILE A 112 0.30 -3.63 5.75
N MET A 113 0.52 -3.25 7.01
CA MET A 113 0.51 -4.19 8.13
C MET A 113 -0.86 -4.80 8.38
N ALA A 114 -1.94 -4.01 8.26
CA ALA A 114 -3.30 -4.49 8.41
C ALA A 114 -3.70 -5.48 7.31
N VAL A 115 -3.25 -5.26 6.07
CA VAL A 115 -3.39 -6.24 4.97
C VAL A 115 -2.68 -7.54 5.32
N ARG A 116 -1.42 -7.47 5.75
CA ARG A 116 -0.66 -8.65 6.19
C ARG A 116 -1.40 -9.40 7.30
N ASP A 117 -1.82 -8.73 8.34
CA ASP A 117 -2.53 -9.34 9.46
C ASP A 117 -3.83 -10.00 9.01
N ARG A 118 -4.54 -9.39 8.08
CA ARG A 118 -5.76 -9.97 7.48
C ARG A 118 -5.45 -11.27 6.75
N LEU A 119 -4.40 -11.29 5.92
CA LEU A 119 -3.98 -12.47 5.16
C LEU A 119 -3.55 -13.63 6.08
N VAL A 120 -2.81 -13.31 7.15
CA VAL A 120 -2.33 -14.31 8.13
C VAL A 120 -3.48 -14.85 8.96
N THR A 121 -4.25 -13.97 9.62
CA THR A 121 -5.29 -14.35 10.59
C THR A 121 -6.38 -15.21 9.97
N TRP A 122 -6.74 -14.95 8.72
CA TRP A 122 -7.81 -15.65 8.02
C TRP A 122 -7.31 -16.73 7.07
N ASN A 123 -5.99 -16.97 7.05
CA ASN A 123 -5.35 -17.93 6.13
C ASN A 123 -5.83 -17.74 4.68
N LEU A 124 -5.85 -16.49 4.21
CA LEU A 124 -6.44 -16.15 2.91
C LEU A 124 -5.53 -16.46 1.73
N LEU A 125 -4.22 -16.59 1.95
CA LEU A 125 -3.25 -16.77 0.88
C LEU A 125 -3.57 -17.97 -0.02
N PRO A 126 -3.90 -19.18 0.48
CA PRO A 126 -4.29 -20.29 -0.38
C PRO A 126 -5.53 -20.00 -1.22
N LYS A 127 -6.51 -19.27 -0.67
CA LYS A 127 -7.73 -18.88 -1.41
C LYS A 127 -7.41 -17.86 -2.51
N LEU A 128 -6.52 -16.91 -2.25
CA LEU A 128 -6.07 -15.93 -3.25
C LEU A 128 -5.27 -16.61 -4.37
N ILE A 129 -4.43 -17.59 -4.03
CA ILE A 129 -3.71 -18.41 -5.02
C ILE A 129 -4.70 -19.18 -5.90
N ALA A 130 -5.69 -19.83 -5.31
CA ALA A 130 -6.72 -20.57 -6.06
C ALA A 130 -7.54 -19.67 -6.99
N LYS A 131 -7.75 -18.40 -6.64
CA LYS A 131 -8.44 -17.39 -7.46
C LYS A 131 -7.49 -16.55 -8.32
N SER A 132 -6.20 -16.85 -8.37
CA SER A 132 -5.18 -15.98 -8.95
C SER A 132 -5.44 -15.61 -10.40
N SER A 133 -5.97 -16.51 -11.22
CA SER A 133 -6.29 -16.21 -12.62
C SER A 133 -7.42 -15.19 -12.76
N ILE A 134 -8.44 -15.27 -11.91
CA ILE A 134 -9.57 -14.33 -11.90
C ILE A 134 -9.10 -12.98 -11.37
N LEU A 135 -8.40 -12.98 -10.23
CA LEU A 135 -7.83 -11.78 -9.64
C LEU A 135 -6.83 -11.09 -10.58
N TYR A 136 -6.01 -11.88 -11.28
CA TYR A 136 -5.10 -11.34 -12.28
C TYR A 136 -5.83 -10.62 -13.40
N GLN A 137 -6.90 -11.22 -13.94
CA GLN A 137 -7.72 -10.58 -14.98
C GLN A 137 -8.39 -9.29 -14.49
N GLU A 138 -8.91 -9.30 -13.28
CA GLU A 138 -9.60 -8.14 -12.70
C GLU A 138 -8.67 -7.01 -12.28
N LEU A 139 -7.48 -7.33 -11.78
CA LEU A 139 -6.54 -6.36 -11.22
C LEU A 139 -5.39 -5.99 -12.18
N SER A 140 -5.15 -6.77 -13.24
CA SER A 140 -3.99 -6.57 -14.12
C SER A 140 -3.98 -5.21 -14.82
N ALA A 141 -5.14 -4.63 -15.09
CA ALA A 141 -5.23 -3.30 -15.67
C ALA A 141 -4.72 -2.19 -14.73
N GLY A 142 -4.85 -2.40 -13.41
CA GLY A 142 -4.46 -1.43 -12.38
C GLY A 142 -3.16 -1.78 -11.64
N VAL A 143 -2.50 -2.89 -11.97
CA VAL A 143 -1.25 -3.31 -11.33
C VAL A 143 -0.14 -3.42 -12.36
N ARG A 144 0.95 -2.70 -12.15
CA ARG A 144 2.18 -2.82 -12.96
C ARG A 144 3.33 -3.29 -12.07
N THR A 145 4.02 -4.33 -12.48
CA THR A 145 5.15 -4.89 -11.73
C THR A 145 6.12 -5.57 -12.67
N ASN A 146 7.37 -5.72 -12.26
CA ASN A 146 8.37 -6.56 -12.93
C ASN A 146 8.42 -7.99 -12.37
N MET A 147 7.52 -8.32 -11.41
CA MET A 147 7.42 -9.66 -10.85
C MET A 147 6.48 -10.54 -11.69
N ASN A 148 6.81 -11.81 -11.82
CA ASN A 148 5.85 -12.83 -12.25
C ASN A 148 4.99 -13.29 -11.05
N LEU A 149 3.91 -14.06 -11.33
CA LEU A 149 3.00 -14.50 -10.28
C LEU A 149 3.66 -15.38 -9.22
N ASP A 150 4.58 -16.25 -9.61
CA ASP A 150 5.29 -17.12 -8.67
C ASP A 150 6.13 -16.30 -7.69
N GLN A 151 6.83 -15.27 -8.18
CA GLN A 151 7.58 -14.34 -7.34
C GLN A 151 6.68 -13.55 -6.39
N VAL A 152 5.51 -13.11 -6.86
CA VAL A 152 4.51 -12.44 -5.99
C VAL A 152 4.09 -13.37 -4.86
N PHE A 153 3.76 -14.63 -5.15
CA PHE A 153 3.36 -15.59 -4.13
C PHE A 153 4.50 -15.95 -3.16
N GLN A 154 5.71 -16.16 -3.66
CA GLN A 154 6.87 -16.42 -2.81
C GLN A 154 7.15 -15.26 -1.86
N LEU A 155 7.10 -14.02 -2.34
CA LEU A 155 7.27 -12.83 -1.51
C LEU A 155 6.13 -12.65 -0.52
N ALA A 156 4.88 -12.91 -0.93
CA ALA A 156 3.74 -12.87 -0.03
C ALA A 156 3.89 -13.91 1.08
N GLN A 157 4.26 -15.15 0.75
CA GLN A 157 4.50 -16.21 1.72
C GLN A 157 5.65 -15.87 2.67
N LEU A 158 6.75 -15.31 2.15
CA LEU A 158 7.85 -14.83 2.97
C LEU A 158 7.35 -13.74 3.94
N GLY A 159 6.63 -12.75 3.44
CA GLY A 159 6.14 -11.62 4.25
C GLY A 159 5.19 -12.02 5.37
N ILE A 160 4.31 -13.02 5.15
CA ILE A 160 3.41 -13.51 6.21
C ILE A 160 4.14 -14.36 7.26
N ASN A 161 5.25 -15.01 6.89
CA ASN A 161 6.03 -15.86 7.79
C ASN A 161 7.05 -15.08 8.64
N ILE A 162 7.32 -13.81 8.33
CA ILE A 162 8.20 -12.98 9.16
C ILE A 162 7.49 -12.64 10.47
N PRO A 163 8.06 -12.97 11.65
CA PRO A 163 7.49 -12.55 12.93
C PRO A 163 7.34 -11.04 13.01
N LEU A 164 6.24 -10.55 13.62
CA LEU A 164 5.99 -9.10 13.73
C LEU A 164 7.12 -8.35 14.42
N ASP A 165 7.75 -8.94 15.43
CA ASP A 165 8.87 -8.36 16.18
C ASP A 165 10.12 -8.14 15.31
N ASN A 166 10.22 -8.86 14.19
CA ASN A 166 11.31 -8.71 13.23
C ASN A 166 11.03 -7.65 12.15
N ILE A 167 9.83 -7.07 12.13
CA ILE A 167 9.46 -6.02 11.17
C ILE A 167 9.71 -4.65 11.81
N LYS A 168 10.81 -4.03 11.41
CA LYS A 168 11.12 -2.65 11.80
C LYS A 168 10.54 -1.68 10.78
N LYS A 169 9.92 -0.61 11.27
CA LYS A 169 9.32 0.45 10.46
C LYS A 169 9.99 1.77 10.79
N ALA A 170 10.30 2.53 9.75
CA ALA A 170 10.80 3.90 9.88
C ALA A 170 10.16 4.77 8.80
N VAL A 171 10.04 6.04 9.07
CA VAL A 171 9.67 7.07 8.11
C VAL A 171 10.78 8.11 8.14
N ILE A 172 11.33 8.42 6.97
CA ILE A 172 12.31 9.50 6.84
C ILE A 172 11.53 10.81 6.85
N GLY A 173 11.74 11.60 7.90
CA GLY A 173 11.14 12.92 8.07
C GLY A 173 12.06 14.04 7.64
N TYR A 174 11.61 15.28 7.85
CA TYR A 174 12.41 16.47 7.52
C TYR A 174 13.65 16.61 8.39
N ASP A 175 13.60 16.10 9.63
CA ASP A 175 14.70 16.15 10.59
C ASP A 175 15.79 15.09 10.32
N ASP A 176 15.51 14.12 9.47
CA ASP A 176 16.43 13.05 9.09
C ASP A 176 17.25 13.38 7.82
N ALA A 177 16.88 14.47 7.13
CA ALA A 177 17.58 14.94 5.94
C ALA A 177 18.70 15.92 6.36
N VAL A 178 19.93 15.42 6.42
CA VAL A 178 21.15 16.23 6.62
C VAL A 178 21.75 16.60 5.29
#